data_c779ae7f1d5a68ecf13271d7c3f16989
#
_entry.id   c779ae7f1d5a68ecf13271d7c3f16989
#
_cell.length_a   1.000
_cell.length_b   1.000
_cell.length_c   1.000
_cell.angle_alpha   90.00
_cell.angle_beta   90.00
_cell.angle_gamma   90.00
#
_symmetry.space_group_name_H-M   'P 1'
#
loop_
_entity.id
_entity.type
_entity.pdbx_description
1 polymer ?
#
loop_
_entity_poly.entity_id
_entity_poly.type
_entity_poly.pdbx_seq_one_letter_code
_entity_poly.pdbx_strand_id
1 'polypeptide(L)'
;MVVGLFGFLGSLTGILVETSIAAKLGLSKSSDTFYVAFTVPYIITNLVSATGQFSLVPFFAAVGAGHSDEELWRGLSYAVNVVLLGLGAIAVVGAAAAPWVIRGIAPGLSPPQIELATQLGQWLFLIIIPAGVAETFRSFLLSQHRFALPSAAFLFRNVTVITSILLGFSRYGEYSIVLGYLIGYFLQLAILGVQILISFPARYSLTLVGTGEAARRLRGAGTAQLAGAGLWQVVVIVERMIASFLPAGTLTALNYGFKVISTLAELLAGSVGTAALPALSRAVARGAHFEERKMFRDTIEISTVLVAPVVVFCLLLDRNIIRLIFERGNFTPDATALMSLVFFYYSLGLLPYAMVRLLTFHLFARQETQAFVQLSLLLYGLTIAFDLFYVGVAGFGARGIPLGLLTSLLVSCVLAFYRNVAGLREALDRTLGVFTSKILAGSGFAALSVWGLYVWIEAPRTTFGNFVYLCVLCGAGSAVFLGVLAASRAISVAQLLEVWQRAEEA
;
A
#
# COMPACT_ATOMS: atom_id res chain seq x y z
N MET A 1 9.24 -15.37 -10.39
CA MET A 1 9.67 -14.28 -11.30
C MET A 1 8.49 -13.52 -11.94
N VAL A 2 7.57 -14.17 -12.68
CA VAL A 2 6.44 -13.49 -13.39
C VAL A 2 5.52 -12.70 -12.47
N VAL A 3 5.12 -13.25 -11.32
CA VAL A 3 4.24 -12.57 -10.33
C VAL A 3 4.91 -11.32 -9.75
N GLY A 4 6.20 -11.39 -9.43
CA GLY A 4 6.95 -10.24 -8.92
C GLY A 4 7.06 -9.12 -9.94
N LEU A 5 7.31 -9.45 -11.21
CA LEU A 5 7.35 -8.48 -12.30
C LEU A 5 6.01 -7.77 -12.48
N PHE A 6 4.90 -8.51 -12.53
CA PHE A 6 3.57 -7.90 -12.66
C PHE A 6 3.16 -7.11 -11.41
N GLY A 7 3.56 -7.54 -10.23
CA GLY A 7 3.38 -6.78 -8.99
C GLY A 7 4.11 -5.43 -9.02
N PHE A 8 5.38 -5.45 -9.45
CA PHE A 8 6.18 -4.23 -9.62
C PHE A 8 5.58 -3.29 -10.68
N LEU A 9 5.24 -3.80 -11.87
CA LEU A 9 4.59 -3.03 -12.92
C LEU A 9 3.23 -2.49 -12.48
N GLY A 10 2.47 -3.27 -11.70
CA GLY A 10 1.20 -2.84 -11.10
C GLY A 10 1.38 -1.64 -10.15
N SER A 11 2.42 -1.65 -9.32
CA SER A 11 2.75 -0.54 -8.42
C SER A 11 3.18 0.71 -9.19
N LEU A 12 4.02 0.55 -10.22
CA LEU A 12 4.43 1.65 -11.10
C LEU A 12 3.24 2.27 -11.84
N THR A 13 2.38 1.45 -12.44
CA THR A 13 1.19 1.98 -13.13
C THR A 13 0.20 2.62 -12.17
N GLY A 14 0.14 2.16 -10.92
CA GLY A 14 -0.61 2.83 -9.86
C GLY A 14 -0.11 4.24 -9.57
N ILE A 15 1.22 4.45 -9.50
CA ILE A 15 1.80 5.80 -9.38
C ILE A 15 1.50 6.63 -10.64
N LEU A 16 1.55 6.04 -11.83
CA LEU A 16 1.23 6.75 -13.08
C LEU A 16 -0.23 7.19 -13.14
N VAL A 17 -1.18 6.45 -12.57
CA VAL A 17 -2.58 6.90 -12.41
C VAL A 17 -2.62 8.17 -11.55
N GLU A 18 -1.98 8.15 -10.35
CA GLU A 18 -1.93 9.32 -9.47
C GLU A 18 -1.25 10.52 -10.15
N THR A 19 -0.17 10.28 -10.88
CA THR A 19 0.53 11.32 -11.67
C THR A 19 -0.38 11.91 -12.76
N SER A 20 -1.20 11.07 -13.42
CA SER A 20 -2.13 11.52 -14.46
C SER A 20 -3.26 12.37 -13.87
N ILE A 21 -3.77 11.99 -12.69
CA ILE A 21 -4.76 12.78 -11.94
C ILE A 21 -4.13 14.13 -11.53
N ALA A 22 -2.92 14.08 -10.95
CA ALA A 22 -2.17 15.26 -10.54
C ALA A 22 -1.90 16.22 -11.69
N ALA A 23 -1.54 15.71 -12.87
CA ALA A 23 -1.33 16.54 -14.06
C ALA A 23 -2.57 17.29 -14.52
N LYS A 24 -3.76 16.77 -14.26
CA LYS A 24 -5.04 17.38 -14.67
C LYS A 24 -5.69 18.21 -13.57
N LEU A 25 -5.64 17.77 -12.32
CA LEU A 25 -6.30 18.47 -11.19
C LEU A 25 -5.34 19.34 -10.37
N GLY A 26 -4.03 19.05 -10.40
CA GLY A 26 -3.05 19.69 -9.53
C GLY A 26 -3.28 19.38 -8.04
N LEU A 27 -2.77 20.23 -7.16
CA LEU A 27 -3.19 20.33 -5.76
C LEU A 27 -4.21 21.46 -5.63
N SER A 28 -5.50 21.11 -5.66
CA SER A 28 -6.59 22.05 -5.78
C SER A 28 -7.81 21.61 -4.99
N LYS A 29 -8.83 22.50 -4.92
CA LYS A 29 -10.14 22.13 -4.37
C LYS A 29 -10.78 20.97 -5.12
N SER A 30 -10.64 20.90 -6.46
CA SER A 30 -11.19 19.80 -7.26
C SER A 30 -10.51 18.47 -6.95
N SER A 31 -9.18 18.43 -6.78
CA SER A 31 -8.49 17.20 -6.43
C SER A 31 -8.87 16.73 -5.03
N ASP A 32 -8.96 17.62 -4.05
CA ASP A 32 -9.42 17.27 -2.69
C ASP A 32 -10.86 16.72 -2.73
N THR A 33 -11.75 17.36 -3.51
CA THR A 33 -13.14 16.92 -3.69
C THR A 33 -13.21 15.51 -4.28
N PHE A 34 -12.40 15.23 -5.32
CA PHE A 34 -12.34 13.90 -5.92
C PHE A 34 -11.87 12.84 -4.90
N TYR A 35 -10.78 13.09 -4.15
CA TYR A 35 -10.28 12.12 -3.18
C TYR A 35 -11.22 11.90 -1.99
N VAL A 36 -11.98 12.92 -1.57
CA VAL A 36 -13.05 12.75 -0.58
C VAL A 36 -14.14 11.84 -1.13
N ALA A 37 -14.62 12.07 -2.35
CA ALA A 37 -15.63 11.24 -3.02
C ALA A 37 -15.16 9.78 -3.18
N PHE A 38 -13.87 9.58 -3.48
CA PHE A 38 -13.27 8.27 -3.70
C PHE A 38 -13.00 7.50 -2.40
N THR A 39 -12.94 8.18 -1.24
CA THR A 39 -12.48 7.58 0.02
C THR A 39 -13.27 6.32 0.41
N VAL A 40 -14.60 6.38 0.51
CA VAL A 40 -15.40 5.21 0.96
C VAL A 40 -15.43 4.10 -0.08
N PRO A 41 -15.68 4.35 -1.38
CA PRO A 41 -15.54 3.33 -2.41
C PRO A 41 -14.15 2.65 -2.39
N TYR A 42 -13.09 3.42 -2.21
CA TYR A 42 -11.72 2.89 -2.11
C TYR A 42 -11.51 2.02 -0.85
N ILE A 43 -12.02 2.45 0.30
CA ILE A 43 -12.00 1.67 1.54
C ILE A 43 -12.67 0.30 1.32
N ILE A 44 -13.86 0.29 0.73
CA ILE A 44 -14.60 -0.94 0.49
C ILE A 44 -13.84 -1.85 -0.48
N THR A 45 -13.28 -1.31 -1.57
CA THR A 45 -12.48 -2.11 -2.52
C THR A 45 -11.22 -2.69 -1.86
N ASN A 46 -10.56 -1.97 -0.96
CA ASN A 46 -9.43 -2.49 -0.19
C ASN A 46 -9.83 -3.62 0.76
N LEU A 47 -10.96 -3.47 1.47
CA LEU A 47 -11.47 -4.54 2.34
C LEU A 47 -11.87 -5.79 1.54
N VAL A 48 -12.45 -5.60 0.36
CA VAL A 48 -12.75 -6.70 -0.57
C VAL A 48 -11.47 -7.41 -1.03
N SER A 49 -10.42 -6.67 -1.36
CA SER A 49 -9.11 -7.24 -1.73
C SER A 49 -8.46 -8.00 -0.57
N ALA A 50 -8.57 -7.48 0.66
CA ALA A 50 -8.11 -8.18 1.86
C ALA A 50 -8.93 -9.47 2.10
N THR A 51 -10.26 -9.42 1.92
CA THR A 51 -11.13 -10.60 1.98
C THR A 51 -10.74 -11.63 0.93
N GLY A 52 -10.44 -11.20 -0.30
CA GLY A 52 -9.94 -12.04 -1.37
C GLY A 52 -8.72 -12.84 -0.93
N GLN A 53 -7.71 -12.16 -0.43
CA GLN A 53 -6.44 -12.75 -0.04
C GLN A 53 -6.56 -13.67 1.18
N PHE A 54 -7.24 -13.24 2.23
CA PHE A 54 -7.23 -13.93 3.52
C PHE A 54 -8.38 -14.92 3.71
N SER A 55 -9.45 -14.83 2.92
CA SER A 55 -10.63 -15.68 3.08
C SER A 55 -10.98 -16.45 1.79
N LEU A 56 -11.06 -15.78 0.62
CA LEU A 56 -11.52 -16.44 -0.60
C LEU A 56 -10.46 -17.38 -1.19
N VAL A 57 -9.18 -17.03 -1.21
CA VAL A 57 -8.12 -17.92 -1.72
C VAL A 57 -8.06 -19.23 -0.92
N PRO A 58 -8.01 -19.24 0.43
CA PRO A 58 -8.07 -20.47 1.21
C PRO A 58 -9.39 -21.24 1.03
N PHE A 59 -10.52 -20.53 0.90
CA PHE A 59 -11.82 -21.13 0.64
C PHE A 59 -11.82 -21.94 -0.67
N PHE A 60 -11.38 -21.31 -1.78
CA PHE A 60 -11.33 -21.99 -3.08
C PHE A 60 -10.29 -23.12 -3.11
N ALA A 61 -9.16 -22.97 -2.42
CA ALA A 61 -8.17 -24.03 -2.29
C ALA A 61 -8.76 -25.25 -1.55
N ALA A 62 -9.54 -25.02 -0.49
CA ALA A 62 -10.20 -26.10 0.25
C ALA A 62 -11.31 -26.78 -0.56
N VAL A 63 -12.08 -26.02 -1.35
CA VAL A 63 -13.09 -26.57 -2.26
C VAL A 63 -12.46 -27.36 -3.42
N GLY A 64 -11.27 -26.91 -3.90
CA GLY A 64 -10.56 -27.60 -5.00
C GLY A 64 -9.84 -28.89 -4.56
N ALA A 65 -9.53 -29.05 -3.28
CA ALA A 65 -8.81 -30.21 -2.76
C ALA A 65 -9.71 -31.46 -2.68
N GLY A 66 -9.75 -32.24 -3.75
CA GLY A 66 -10.43 -33.54 -3.80
C GLY A 66 -11.90 -33.49 -4.24
N HIS A 67 -12.38 -32.39 -4.79
CA HIS A 67 -13.74 -32.22 -5.29
C HIS A 67 -13.81 -32.16 -6.82
N SER A 68 -15.01 -32.44 -7.37
CA SER A 68 -15.24 -32.36 -8.82
C SER A 68 -15.30 -30.92 -9.32
N ASP A 69 -15.07 -30.74 -10.65
CA ASP A 69 -15.24 -29.44 -11.31
C ASP A 69 -16.60 -28.79 -11.04
N GLU A 70 -17.63 -29.62 -10.84
CA GLU A 70 -18.99 -29.16 -10.53
C GLU A 70 -19.06 -28.49 -9.15
N GLU A 71 -18.41 -29.05 -8.14
CA GLU A 71 -18.38 -28.48 -6.78
C GLU A 71 -17.54 -27.19 -6.75
N LEU A 72 -16.48 -27.15 -7.53
CA LEU A 72 -15.62 -25.97 -7.70
C LEU A 72 -16.43 -24.82 -8.33
N TRP A 73 -17.23 -25.10 -9.37
CA TRP A 73 -18.13 -24.12 -9.98
C TRP A 73 -19.28 -23.69 -9.04
N ARG A 74 -19.82 -24.61 -8.25
CA ARG A 74 -20.84 -24.30 -7.26
C ARG A 74 -20.28 -23.35 -6.18
N GLY A 75 -19.03 -23.58 -5.72
CA GLY A 75 -18.33 -22.69 -4.80
C GLY A 75 -18.09 -21.30 -5.39
N LEU A 76 -17.64 -21.23 -6.66
CA LEU A 76 -17.44 -19.96 -7.36
C LEU A 76 -18.76 -19.19 -7.55
N SER A 77 -19.81 -19.88 -8.01
CA SER A 77 -21.15 -19.31 -8.20
C SER A 77 -21.72 -18.76 -6.89
N TYR A 78 -21.58 -19.52 -5.79
CA TYR A 78 -21.98 -19.09 -4.46
C TYR A 78 -21.24 -17.79 -4.03
N ALA A 79 -19.91 -17.79 -4.15
CA ALA A 79 -19.10 -16.63 -3.76
C ALA A 79 -19.45 -15.39 -4.61
N VAL A 80 -19.59 -15.54 -5.93
CA VAL A 80 -19.99 -14.45 -6.83
C VAL A 80 -21.38 -13.92 -6.48
N ASN A 81 -22.36 -14.78 -6.26
CA ASN A 81 -23.72 -14.35 -5.92
C ASN A 81 -23.78 -13.61 -4.59
N VAL A 82 -23.08 -14.10 -3.56
CA VAL A 82 -23.00 -13.44 -2.24
C VAL A 82 -22.32 -12.07 -2.36
N VAL A 83 -21.20 -12.00 -3.09
CA VAL A 83 -20.47 -10.75 -3.31
C VAL A 83 -21.31 -9.76 -4.11
N LEU A 84 -21.97 -10.22 -5.17
CA LEU A 84 -22.79 -9.37 -6.05
C LEU A 84 -24.01 -8.79 -5.30
N LEU A 85 -24.70 -9.60 -4.50
CA LEU A 85 -25.83 -9.13 -3.69
C LEU A 85 -25.35 -8.22 -2.54
N GLY A 86 -24.31 -8.63 -1.80
CA GLY A 86 -23.80 -7.85 -0.68
C GLY A 86 -23.22 -6.51 -1.10
N LEU A 87 -22.31 -6.50 -2.08
CA LEU A 87 -21.73 -5.28 -2.58
C LEU A 87 -22.70 -4.45 -3.44
N GLY A 88 -23.66 -5.11 -4.12
CA GLY A 88 -24.74 -4.42 -4.82
C GLY A 88 -25.63 -3.63 -3.83
N ALA A 89 -26.00 -4.25 -2.72
CA ALA A 89 -26.75 -3.56 -1.66
C ALA A 89 -25.93 -2.39 -1.06
N ILE A 90 -24.64 -2.62 -0.76
CA ILE A 90 -23.74 -1.58 -0.26
C ILE A 90 -23.58 -0.45 -1.27
N ALA A 91 -23.46 -0.75 -2.57
CA ALA A 91 -23.35 0.26 -3.61
C ALA A 91 -24.59 1.15 -3.71
N VAL A 92 -25.79 0.54 -3.67
CA VAL A 92 -27.06 1.27 -3.72
C VAL A 92 -27.26 2.12 -2.46
N VAL A 93 -27.06 1.53 -1.28
CA VAL A 93 -27.19 2.25 -0.01
C VAL A 93 -26.12 3.34 0.10
N GLY A 94 -24.89 3.04 -0.28
CA GLY A 94 -23.77 3.99 -0.25
C GLY A 94 -23.99 5.17 -1.22
N ALA A 95 -24.45 4.91 -2.43
CA ALA A 95 -24.78 5.96 -3.39
C ALA A 95 -25.95 6.86 -2.90
N ALA A 96 -26.98 6.24 -2.30
CA ALA A 96 -28.09 7.00 -1.70
C ALA A 96 -27.64 7.79 -0.47
N ALA A 97 -26.74 7.22 0.36
CA ALA A 97 -26.21 7.84 1.56
C ALA A 97 -25.04 8.82 1.28
N ALA A 98 -24.54 8.92 0.06
CA ALA A 98 -23.37 9.74 -0.30
C ALA A 98 -23.43 11.18 0.25
N PRO A 99 -24.56 11.92 0.24
CA PRO A 99 -24.60 13.28 0.78
C PRO A 99 -24.24 13.36 2.27
N TRP A 100 -24.69 12.39 3.07
CA TRP A 100 -24.43 12.33 4.51
C TRP A 100 -23.01 11.81 4.79
N VAL A 101 -22.58 10.81 4.03
CA VAL A 101 -21.24 10.24 4.12
C VAL A 101 -20.16 11.28 3.83
N ILE A 102 -20.31 12.04 2.73
CA ILE A 102 -19.36 13.09 2.35
C ILE A 102 -19.28 14.19 3.41
N ARG A 103 -20.40 14.66 3.93
CA ARG A 103 -20.43 15.65 5.01
C ARG A 103 -19.79 15.15 6.30
N GLY A 104 -19.95 13.86 6.59
CA GLY A 104 -19.31 13.22 7.76
C GLY A 104 -17.81 13.07 7.64
N ILE A 105 -17.32 12.73 6.44
CA ILE A 105 -15.87 12.46 6.20
C ILE A 105 -15.09 13.76 6.00
N ALA A 106 -15.71 14.80 5.42
CA ALA A 106 -15.01 16.03 5.10
C ALA A 106 -15.87 17.27 5.44
N PRO A 107 -16.15 17.52 6.73
CA PRO A 107 -17.01 18.60 7.17
C PRO A 107 -16.44 20.00 6.87
N GLY A 108 -15.13 20.13 6.60
CA GLY A 108 -14.47 21.39 6.25
C GLY A 108 -14.61 21.80 4.78
N LEU A 109 -15.23 20.98 3.93
CA LEU A 109 -15.44 21.32 2.53
C LEU A 109 -16.53 22.38 2.36
N SER A 110 -16.39 23.24 1.34
CA SER A 110 -17.41 24.21 0.96
C SER A 110 -18.64 23.53 0.34
N PRO A 111 -19.84 24.16 0.39
CA PRO A 111 -21.06 23.58 -0.19
C PRO A 111 -20.92 23.11 -1.65
N PRO A 112 -20.30 23.88 -2.58
CA PRO A 112 -20.10 23.41 -3.96
C PRO A 112 -19.19 22.16 -4.05
N GLN A 113 -18.17 22.05 -3.17
CA GLN A 113 -17.32 20.87 -3.11
C GLN A 113 -18.08 19.65 -2.59
N ILE A 114 -18.93 19.81 -1.58
CA ILE A 114 -19.79 18.73 -1.06
C ILE A 114 -20.75 18.23 -2.14
N GLU A 115 -21.33 19.14 -2.93
CA GLU A 115 -22.22 18.77 -4.02
C GLU A 115 -21.49 17.96 -5.10
N LEU A 116 -20.34 18.45 -5.60
CA LEU A 116 -19.52 17.74 -6.57
C LEU A 116 -19.02 16.39 -6.02
N ALA A 117 -18.52 16.35 -4.77
CA ALA A 117 -18.10 15.12 -4.14
C ALA A 117 -19.24 14.11 -4.03
N THR A 118 -20.45 14.57 -3.73
CA THR A 118 -21.64 13.70 -3.67
C THR A 118 -21.94 13.08 -5.03
N GLN A 119 -21.99 13.90 -6.09
CA GLN A 119 -22.23 13.43 -7.45
C GLN A 119 -21.17 12.42 -7.90
N LEU A 120 -19.87 12.74 -7.72
CA LEU A 120 -18.79 11.83 -8.04
C LEU A 120 -18.85 10.54 -7.20
N GLY A 121 -19.15 10.68 -5.90
CA GLY A 121 -19.27 9.57 -4.96
C GLY A 121 -20.37 8.58 -5.35
N GLN A 122 -21.54 9.06 -5.80
CA GLN A 122 -22.64 8.22 -6.26
C GLN A 122 -22.20 7.29 -7.41
N TRP A 123 -21.46 7.83 -8.39
CA TRP A 123 -20.92 7.03 -9.49
C TRP A 123 -19.79 6.11 -9.01
N LEU A 124 -18.91 6.58 -8.09
CA LEU A 124 -17.81 5.81 -7.56
C LEU A 124 -18.27 4.61 -6.71
N PHE A 125 -19.43 4.68 -6.05
CA PHE A 125 -20.00 3.52 -5.36
C PHE A 125 -20.31 2.35 -6.31
N LEU A 126 -20.61 2.62 -7.58
CA LEU A 126 -20.87 1.58 -8.57
C LEU A 126 -19.65 0.72 -8.90
N ILE A 127 -18.41 1.26 -8.71
CA ILE A 127 -17.18 0.49 -8.95
C ILE A 127 -17.03 -0.70 -8.00
N ILE A 128 -17.65 -0.64 -6.81
CA ILE A 128 -17.53 -1.67 -5.78
C ILE A 128 -18.01 -3.03 -6.31
N ILE A 129 -19.03 -3.04 -7.16
CA ILE A 129 -19.63 -4.26 -7.71
C ILE A 129 -18.63 -5.00 -8.63
N PRO A 130 -18.17 -4.39 -9.76
CA PRO A 130 -17.21 -5.09 -10.62
C PRO A 130 -15.87 -5.34 -9.94
N ALA A 131 -15.44 -4.49 -8.99
CA ALA A 131 -14.24 -4.72 -8.20
C ALA A 131 -14.35 -5.97 -7.35
N GLY A 132 -15.48 -6.18 -6.67
CA GLY A 132 -15.70 -7.35 -5.81
C GLY A 132 -15.77 -8.66 -6.58
N VAL A 133 -16.48 -8.66 -7.73
CA VAL A 133 -16.56 -9.86 -8.58
C VAL A 133 -15.20 -10.16 -9.22
N ALA A 134 -14.48 -9.14 -9.69
CA ALA A 134 -13.12 -9.31 -10.22
C ALA A 134 -12.16 -9.87 -9.17
N GLU A 135 -12.26 -9.43 -7.92
CA GLU A 135 -11.45 -9.96 -6.80
C GLU A 135 -11.80 -11.41 -6.48
N THR A 136 -13.08 -11.77 -6.56
CA THR A 136 -13.53 -13.17 -6.41
C THR A 136 -12.92 -14.05 -7.51
N PHE A 137 -12.95 -13.61 -8.77
CA PHE A 137 -12.32 -14.30 -9.88
C PHE A 137 -10.80 -14.39 -9.73
N ARG A 138 -10.16 -13.32 -9.29
CA ARG A 138 -8.72 -13.31 -8.99
C ARG A 138 -8.37 -14.36 -7.91
N SER A 139 -9.11 -14.37 -6.82
CA SER A 139 -8.89 -15.31 -5.72
C SER A 139 -9.09 -16.76 -6.15
N PHE A 140 -10.10 -17.02 -6.97
CA PHE A 140 -10.35 -18.33 -7.58
C PHE A 140 -9.16 -18.77 -8.44
N LEU A 141 -8.71 -17.94 -9.38
CA LEU A 141 -7.59 -18.25 -10.28
C LEU A 141 -6.28 -18.47 -9.51
N LEU A 142 -6.01 -17.66 -8.47
CA LEU A 142 -4.84 -17.84 -7.60
C LEU A 142 -4.88 -19.17 -6.87
N SER A 143 -6.05 -19.61 -6.37
CA SER A 143 -6.22 -20.89 -5.70
C SER A 143 -5.99 -22.09 -6.66
N GLN A 144 -6.19 -21.88 -7.96
CA GLN A 144 -5.93 -22.86 -9.02
C GLN A 144 -4.52 -22.73 -9.63
N HIS A 145 -3.58 -22.10 -8.90
CA HIS A 145 -2.20 -21.90 -9.33
C HIS A 145 -2.04 -21.12 -10.67
N ARG A 146 -3.04 -20.30 -11.03
CA ARG A 146 -3.00 -19.40 -12.19
C ARG A 146 -2.64 -18.00 -11.73
N PHE A 147 -1.36 -17.61 -11.85
CA PHE A 147 -0.86 -16.37 -11.27
C PHE A 147 -0.67 -15.24 -12.30
N ALA A 148 -0.35 -15.56 -13.54
CA ALA A 148 0.10 -14.56 -14.52
C ALA A 148 -0.99 -13.52 -14.85
N LEU A 149 -2.15 -13.96 -15.35
CA LEU A 149 -3.21 -13.04 -15.77
C LEU A 149 -3.89 -12.31 -14.60
N PRO A 150 -4.17 -12.95 -13.45
CA PRO A 150 -4.62 -12.24 -12.26
C PRO A 150 -3.70 -11.12 -11.81
N SER A 151 -2.38 -11.29 -11.94
CA SER A 151 -1.41 -10.25 -11.62
C SER A 151 -1.36 -9.14 -12.69
N ALA A 152 -1.51 -9.50 -13.97
CA ALA A 152 -1.51 -8.56 -15.08
C ALA A 152 -2.82 -7.75 -15.20
N ALA A 153 -3.94 -8.25 -14.69
CA ALA A 153 -5.24 -7.60 -14.81
C ALA A 153 -5.29 -6.19 -14.20
N PHE A 154 -4.49 -5.92 -13.16
CA PHE A 154 -4.33 -4.58 -12.60
C PHE A 154 -3.72 -3.58 -13.58
N LEU A 155 -2.80 -4.03 -14.44
CA LEU A 155 -2.18 -3.16 -15.44
C LEU A 155 -3.22 -2.65 -16.44
N PHE A 156 -4.07 -3.54 -16.95
CA PHE A 156 -5.12 -3.19 -17.90
C PHE A 156 -6.09 -2.18 -17.28
N ARG A 157 -6.50 -2.38 -16.02
CA ARG A 157 -7.32 -1.41 -15.31
C ARG A 157 -6.65 -0.05 -15.22
N ASN A 158 -5.40 0.00 -14.74
CA ASN A 158 -4.67 1.25 -14.56
C ASN A 158 -4.44 1.98 -15.89
N VAL A 159 -4.09 1.25 -16.96
CA VAL A 159 -3.96 1.81 -18.31
C VAL A 159 -5.28 2.39 -18.79
N THR A 160 -6.41 1.71 -18.54
CA THR A 160 -7.75 2.23 -18.88
C THR A 160 -8.06 3.53 -18.15
N VAL A 161 -7.73 3.63 -16.85
CA VAL A 161 -7.90 4.88 -16.08
C VAL A 161 -7.07 6.00 -16.69
N ILE A 162 -5.78 5.76 -16.95
CA ILE A 162 -4.87 6.73 -17.56
C ILE A 162 -5.40 7.20 -18.91
N THR A 163 -5.80 6.26 -19.77
CA THR A 163 -6.34 6.56 -21.10
C THR A 163 -7.61 7.40 -21.02
N SER A 164 -8.54 7.06 -20.12
CA SER A 164 -9.76 7.84 -19.88
C SER A 164 -9.47 9.27 -19.42
N ILE A 165 -8.45 9.47 -18.54
CA ILE A 165 -8.02 10.79 -18.10
C ILE A 165 -7.42 11.57 -19.27
N LEU A 166 -6.51 10.97 -20.03
CA LEU A 166 -5.80 11.66 -21.11
C LEU A 166 -6.74 12.11 -22.24
N LEU A 167 -7.68 11.24 -22.62
CA LEU A 167 -8.58 11.48 -23.73
C LEU A 167 -9.89 12.18 -23.34
N GLY A 168 -10.40 11.91 -22.12
CA GLY A 168 -11.72 12.35 -21.70
C GLY A 168 -11.75 13.62 -20.86
N PHE A 169 -10.63 14.01 -20.22
CA PHE A 169 -10.65 15.09 -19.22
C PHE A 169 -11.07 16.45 -19.80
N SER A 170 -10.67 16.76 -21.02
CA SER A 170 -11.05 18.02 -21.68
C SER A 170 -12.56 18.16 -21.91
N ARG A 171 -13.30 17.04 -22.00
CA ARG A 171 -14.74 17.00 -22.26
C ARG A 171 -15.57 16.73 -21.01
N TYR A 172 -15.09 15.89 -20.12
CA TYR A 172 -15.85 15.39 -18.97
C TYR A 172 -15.30 15.80 -17.61
N GLY A 173 -14.15 16.51 -17.56
CA GLY A 173 -13.52 16.92 -16.31
C GLY A 173 -13.26 15.74 -15.37
N GLU A 174 -13.56 15.91 -14.08
CA GLU A 174 -13.40 14.92 -13.02
C GLU A 174 -14.15 13.60 -13.28
N TYR A 175 -15.26 13.66 -14.03
CA TYR A 175 -16.02 12.44 -14.41
C TYR A 175 -15.22 11.49 -15.30
N SER A 176 -14.22 12.00 -16.06
CA SER A 176 -13.33 11.14 -16.85
C SER A 176 -12.53 10.17 -15.97
N ILE A 177 -12.17 10.57 -14.75
CA ILE A 177 -11.47 9.72 -13.79
C ILE A 177 -12.41 8.62 -13.29
N VAL A 178 -13.64 8.99 -12.94
CA VAL A 178 -14.70 8.06 -12.49
C VAL A 178 -15.00 7.02 -13.57
N LEU A 179 -15.20 7.47 -14.81
CA LEU A 179 -15.44 6.60 -15.96
C LEU A 179 -14.25 5.66 -16.21
N GLY A 180 -13.03 6.19 -16.07
CA GLY A 180 -11.81 5.40 -16.19
C GLY A 180 -11.76 4.24 -15.19
N TYR A 181 -12.06 4.52 -13.93
CA TYR A 181 -12.15 3.46 -12.91
C TYR A 181 -13.28 2.47 -13.19
N LEU A 182 -14.46 2.95 -13.57
CA LEU A 182 -15.61 2.10 -13.84
C LEU A 182 -15.30 1.14 -15.02
N ILE A 183 -14.88 1.69 -16.17
CA ILE A 183 -14.52 0.90 -17.36
C ILE A 183 -13.34 -0.01 -17.03
N GLY A 184 -12.34 0.47 -16.28
CA GLY A 184 -11.17 -0.30 -15.90
C GLY A 184 -11.50 -1.51 -15.04
N TYR A 185 -12.40 -1.38 -14.06
CA TYR A 185 -12.83 -2.53 -13.26
C TYR A 185 -13.70 -3.51 -14.05
N PHE A 186 -14.56 -3.04 -14.97
CA PHE A 186 -15.29 -3.93 -15.86
C PHE A 186 -14.36 -4.66 -16.83
N LEU A 187 -13.33 -4.01 -17.36
CA LEU A 187 -12.32 -4.65 -18.19
C LEU A 187 -11.53 -5.70 -17.40
N GLN A 188 -11.12 -5.38 -16.18
CA GLN A 188 -10.46 -6.33 -15.28
C GLN A 188 -11.34 -7.56 -15.03
N LEU A 189 -12.62 -7.34 -14.72
CA LEU A 189 -13.62 -8.39 -14.54
C LEU A 189 -13.77 -9.24 -15.80
N ALA A 190 -13.88 -8.61 -16.98
CA ALA A 190 -14.03 -9.32 -18.26
C ALA A 190 -12.81 -10.19 -18.57
N ILE A 191 -11.59 -9.67 -18.40
CA ILE A 191 -10.35 -10.41 -18.65
C ILE A 191 -10.27 -11.65 -17.76
N LEU A 192 -10.54 -11.52 -16.46
CA LEU A 192 -10.50 -12.65 -15.52
C LEU A 192 -11.64 -13.64 -15.77
N GLY A 193 -12.83 -13.15 -16.11
CA GLY A 193 -13.99 -13.97 -16.45
C GLY A 193 -13.75 -14.80 -17.72
N VAL A 194 -13.21 -14.20 -18.77
CA VAL A 194 -12.84 -14.92 -20.01
C VAL A 194 -11.81 -16.01 -19.71
N GLN A 195 -10.80 -15.75 -18.89
CA GLN A 195 -9.85 -16.78 -18.48
C GLN A 195 -10.52 -17.96 -17.79
N ILE A 196 -11.46 -17.68 -16.86
CA ILE A 196 -12.20 -18.74 -16.16
C ILE A 196 -13.03 -19.56 -17.16
N LEU A 197 -13.76 -18.91 -18.06
CA LEU A 197 -14.60 -19.57 -19.07
C LEU A 197 -13.80 -20.45 -20.03
N ILE A 198 -12.58 -20.03 -20.41
CA ILE A 198 -11.71 -20.80 -21.29
C ILE A 198 -11.04 -21.96 -20.54
N SER A 199 -10.66 -21.76 -19.28
CA SER A 199 -9.87 -22.75 -18.52
C SER A 199 -10.73 -23.81 -17.82
N PHE A 200 -11.98 -23.50 -17.53
CA PHE A 200 -12.89 -24.36 -16.76
C PHE A 200 -14.24 -24.44 -17.47
N PRO A 201 -14.83 -25.67 -17.66
CA PRO A 201 -16.14 -25.84 -18.28
C PRO A 201 -17.21 -25.08 -17.52
N ALA A 202 -17.86 -24.11 -18.16
CA ALA A 202 -18.80 -23.20 -17.48
C ALA A 202 -20.10 -23.91 -17.04
N ARG A 203 -20.39 -23.83 -15.73
CA ARG A 203 -21.65 -24.30 -15.16
C ARG A 203 -22.09 -23.37 -14.03
N TYR A 204 -22.19 -22.07 -14.36
CA TYR A 204 -22.69 -21.09 -13.39
C TYR A 204 -24.09 -21.45 -12.93
N SER A 205 -24.34 -21.33 -11.61
CA SER A 205 -25.65 -21.58 -11.00
C SER A 205 -26.02 -20.43 -10.04
N LEU A 206 -27.31 -20.03 -10.09
CA LEU A 206 -27.87 -19.09 -9.12
C LEU A 206 -28.08 -19.82 -7.79
N THR A 207 -27.04 -19.94 -6.99
CA THR A 207 -27.13 -20.54 -5.65
C THR A 207 -26.66 -19.58 -4.59
N LEU A 208 -27.41 -19.52 -3.48
CA LEU A 208 -27.03 -18.82 -2.24
C LEU A 208 -26.77 -19.83 -1.11
N VAL A 209 -26.90 -21.12 -1.43
CA VAL A 209 -26.63 -22.18 -0.45
C VAL A 209 -25.18 -22.60 -0.58
N GLY A 210 -24.38 -22.15 0.38
CA GLY A 210 -22.98 -22.60 0.51
C GLY A 210 -22.94 -24.03 1.05
N THR A 211 -22.07 -24.86 0.49
CA THR A 211 -21.87 -26.24 0.97
C THR A 211 -21.20 -26.24 2.35
N GLY A 212 -21.99 -26.51 3.37
CA GLY A 212 -21.68 -26.93 4.75
C GLY A 212 -20.43 -26.33 5.44
N GLU A 213 -19.35 -27.07 5.45
CA GLU A 213 -18.12 -26.75 6.19
C GLU A 213 -17.31 -25.62 5.54
N ALA A 214 -17.29 -25.51 4.20
CA ALA A 214 -16.59 -24.47 3.47
C ALA A 214 -17.18 -23.08 3.75
N ALA A 215 -18.49 -22.94 3.81
CA ALA A 215 -19.16 -21.69 4.18
C ALA A 215 -18.91 -21.28 5.64
N ARG A 216 -18.67 -22.26 6.52
CA ARG A 216 -18.29 -22.02 7.93
C ARG A 216 -16.85 -21.55 8.05
N ARG A 217 -15.94 -22.14 7.27
CA ARG A 217 -14.53 -21.71 7.18
C ARG A 217 -14.39 -20.30 6.60
N LEU A 218 -15.21 -19.93 5.61
CA LEU A 218 -15.23 -18.57 5.07
C LEU A 218 -15.51 -17.51 6.15
N ARG A 219 -16.39 -17.82 7.10
CA ARG A 219 -16.75 -16.92 8.20
C ARG A 219 -15.67 -16.77 9.27
N GLY A 220 -14.80 -17.76 9.44
CA GLY A 220 -13.74 -17.76 10.47
C GLY A 220 -12.34 -17.41 9.96
N ALA A 221 -12.10 -17.58 8.65
CA ALA A 221 -10.79 -17.37 8.07
C ALA A 221 -10.49 -15.87 7.91
N GLY A 222 -9.34 -15.45 8.41
CA GLY A 222 -8.84 -14.08 8.17
C GLY A 222 -9.49 -12.97 9.01
N THR A 223 -10.33 -13.30 10.01
CA THR A 223 -11.04 -12.28 10.81
C THR A 223 -10.14 -11.25 11.44
N ALA A 224 -8.97 -11.63 11.94
CA ALA A 224 -8.03 -10.70 12.54
C ALA A 224 -7.33 -9.80 11.51
N GLN A 225 -6.95 -10.37 10.36
CA GLN A 225 -6.36 -9.62 9.26
C GLN A 225 -7.37 -8.62 8.70
N LEU A 226 -8.63 -9.02 8.57
CA LEU A 226 -9.72 -8.12 8.19
C LEU A 226 -10.00 -7.04 9.25
N ALA A 227 -9.92 -7.38 10.54
CA ALA A 227 -10.04 -6.42 11.62
C ALA A 227 -8.90 -5.39 11.57
N GLY A 228 -7.65 -5.83 11.38
CA GLY A 228 -6.50 -4.93 11.20
C GLY A 228 -6.62 -4.02 9.98
N ALA A 229 -7.06 -4.58 8.84
CA ALA A 229 -7.32 -3.81 7.64
C ALA A 229 -8.45 -2.78 7.83
N GLY A 230 -9.50 -3.16 8.56
CA GLY A 230 -10.62 -2.27 8.90
C GLY A 230 -10.21 -1.13 9.84
N LEU A 231 -9.39 -1.42 10.86
CA LEU A 231 -8.88 -0.41 11.80
C LEU A 231 -8.06 0.67 11.07
N TRP A 232 -7.22 0.30 10.08
CA TRP A 232 -6.52 1.27 9.25
C TRP A 232 -7.48 2.21 8.50
N GLN A 233 -8.63 1.70 8.04
CA GLN A 233 -9.60 2.54 7.33
C GLN A 233 -10.22 3.63 8.24
N VAL A 234 -10.31 3.37 9.55
CA VAL A 234 -10.74 4.40 10.51
C VAL A 234 -9.72 5.55 10.56
N VAL A 235 -8.42 5.25 10.58
CA VAL A 235 -7.36 6.27 10.51
C VAL A 235 -7.53 7.11 9.24
N VAL A 236 -7.69 6.46 8.07
CA VAL A 236 -7.88 7.16 6.80
C VAL A 236 -9.08 8.11 6.84
N ILE A 237 -10.20 7.71 7.43
CA ILE A 237 -11.39 8.56 7.57
C ILE A 237 -11.09 9.77 8.46
N VAL A 238 -10.46 9.55 9.61
CA VAL A 238 -10.13 10.62 10.56
C VAL A 238 -9.13 11.60 9.94
N GLU A 239 -8.09 11.12 9.26
CA GLU A 239 -7.15 11.97 8.52
C GLU A 239 -7.88 12.83 7.47
N ARG A 240 -8.88 12.27 6.75
CA ARG A 240 -9.68 13.04 5.78
C ARG A 240 -10.51 14.13 6.48
N MET A 241 -11.13 13.80 7.63
CA MET A 241 -11.85 14.78 8.43
C MET A 241 -10.94 15.94 8.83
N ILE A 242 -9.77 15.65 9.41
CA ILE A 242 -8.79 16.65 9.84
C ILE A 242 -8.29 17.46 8.63
N ALA A 243 -7.89 16.79 7.55
CA ALA A 243 -7.34 17.43 6.35
C ALA A 243 -8.38 18.33 5.63
N SER A 244 -9.68 18.07 5.78
CA SER A 244 -10.73 18.90 5.17
C SER A 244 -10.77 20.34 5.69
N PHE A 245 -10.21 20.59 6.89
CA PHE A 245 -10.10 21.94 7.48
C PHE A 245 -8.79 22.65 7.08
N LEU A 246 -7.88 21.97 6.41
CA LEU A 246 -6.61 22.53 5.99
C LEU A 246 -6.72 23.24 4.63
N PRO A 247 -5.72 24.05 4.23
CA PRO A 247 -5.73 24.71 2.94
C PRO A 247 -5.96 23.76 1.76
N ALA A 248 -6.60 24.25 0.71
CA ALA A 248 -6.90 23.48 -0.51
C ALA A 248 -5.64 22.81 -1.08
N GLY A 249 -5.78 21.58 -1.55
CA GLY A 249 -4.68 20.74 -2.06
C GLY A 249 -3.94 19.95 -0.98
N THR A 250 -4.15 20.28 0.31
CA THR A 250 -3.45 19.56 1.41
C THR A 250 -3.88 18.09 1.50
N LEU A 251 -5.18 17.82 1.42
CA LEU A 251 -5.71 16.46 1.46
C LEU A 251 -5.12 15.59 0.34
N THR A 252 -5.04 16.15 -0.86
CA THR A 252 -4.44 15.50 -2.02
C THR A 252 -2.93 15.29 -1.85
N ALA A 253 -2.20 16.29 -1.33
CA ALA A 253 -0.77 16.18 -1.06
C ALA A 253 -0.47 15.07 -0.05
N LEU A 254 -1.26 14.96 1.02
CA LEU A 254 -1.16 13.87 2.01
C LEU A 254 -1.40 12.50 1.36
N ASN A 255 -2.42 12.39 0.50
CA ASN A 255 -2.70 11.14 -0.22
C ASN A 255 -1.53 10.71 -1.12
N TYR A 256 -0.99 11.64 -1.93
CA TYR A 256 0.14 11.34 -2.82
C TYR A 256 1.41 11.04 -2.02
N GLY A 257 1.72 11.83 -0.98
CA GLY A 257 2.88 11.64 -0.14
C GLY A 257 2.88 10.25 0.52
N PHE A 258 1.78 9.89 1.16
CA PHE A 258 1.62 8.57 1.75
C PHE A 258 1.68 7.45 0.71
N LYS A 259 1.09 7.63 -0.48
CA LYS A 259 1.13 6.65 -1.57
C LYS A 259 2.55 6.34 -2.03
N VAL A 260 3.39 7.37 -2.21
CA VAL A 260 4.80 7.16 -2.61
C VAL A 260 5.56 6.41 -1.52
N ILE A 261 5.44 6.85 -0.25
CA ILE A 261 6.17 6.23 0.87
C ILE A 261 5.71 4.80 1.13
N SER A 262 4.39 4.54 1.12
CA SER A 262 3.87 3.17 1.30
C SER A 262 4.29 2.24 0.16
N THR A 263 4.38 2.74 -1.07
CA THR A 263 4.90 1.97 -2.21
C THR A 263 6.39 1.65 -2.03
N LEU A 264 7.21 2.60 -1.60
CA LEU A 264 8.63 2.36 -1.29
C LEU A 264 8.78 1.33 -0.16
N ALA A 265 8.01 1.45 0.90
CA ALA A 265 8.03 0.50 2.02
C ALA A 265 7.64 -0.92 1.57
N GLU A 266 6.61 -1.05 0.73
CA GLU A 266 6.19 -2.36 0.21
C GLU A 266 7.24 -2.97 -0.71
N LEU A 267 7.87 -2.18 -1.58
CA LEU A 267 8.92 -2.65 -2.49
C LEU A 267 10.21 -3.06 -1.73
N LEU A 268 10.59 -2.34 -0.67
CA LEU A 268 11.87 -2.54 0.01
C LEU A 268 11.75 -3.50 1.21
N ALA A 269 10.75 -3.32 2.07
CA ALA A 269 10.59 -4.14 3.27
C ALA A 269 9.50 -5.20 3.11
N GLY A 270 8.40 -4.89 2.42
CA GLY A 270 7.30 -5.82 2.18
C GLY A 270 7.74 -7.02 1.34
N SER A 271 8.55 -6.82 0.30
CA SER A 271 9.11 -7.90 -0.52
C SER A 271 10.02 -8.83 0.28
N VAL A 272 10.91 -8.28 1.13
CA VAL A 272 11.79 -9.07 2.01
C VAL A 272 10.97 -9.86 3.03
N GLY A 273 9.99 -9.22 3.67
CA GLY A 273 9.08 -9.88 4.63
C GLY A 273 8.28 -11.02 4.01
N THR A 274 7.76 -10.81 2.80
CA THR A 274 7.00 -11.82 2.06
C THR A 274 7.89 -13.02 1.68
N ALA A 275 9.12 -12.78 1.23
CA ALA A 275 10.08 -13.84 0.91
C ALA A 275 10.52 -14.63 2.16
N ALA A 276 10.66 -13.96 3.31
CA ALA A 276 11.07 -14.60 4.56
C ALA A 276 9.93 -15.39 5.24
N LEU A 277 8.66 -15.04 4.98
CA LEU A 277 7.50 -15.59 5.69
C LEU A 277 7.40 -17.14 5.66
N PRO A 278 7.59 -17.84 4.52
CA PRO A 278 7.51 -19.30 4.52
C PRO A 278 8.63 -19.96 5.36
N ALA A 279 9.83 -19.41 5.34
CA ALA A 279 10.96 -19.91 6.11
C ALA A 279 10.77 -19.68 7.61
N LEU A 280 10.33 -18.48 7.99
CA LEU A 280 9.95 -18.14 9.37
C LEU A 280 8.83 -19.05 9.89
N SER A 281 7.78 -19.28 9.11
CA SER A 281 6.68 -20.16 9.51
C SER A 281 7.12 -21.60 9.72
N ARG A 282 8.06 -22.11 8.90
CA ARG A 282 8.63 -23.44 9.09
C ARG A 282 9.50 -23.54 10.35
N ALA A 283 10.30 -22.50 10.65
CA ALA A 283 11.13 -22.46 11.86
C ALA A 283 10.24 -22.44 13.12
N VAL A 284 9.19 -21.62 13.12
CA VAL A 284 8.20 -21.58 14.21
C VAL A 284 7.50 -22.92 14.40
N ALA A 285 7.03 -23.55 13.32
CA ALA A 285 6.34 -24.84 13.37
C ALA A 285 7.21 -25.98 13.92
N ARG A 286 8.56 -25.91 13.73
CA ARG A 286 9.52 -26.87 14.28
C ARG A 286 9.94 -26.56 15.71
N GLY A 287 9.52 -25.44 16.29
CA GLY A 287 10.00 -24.98 17.60
C GLY A 287 11.48 -24.57 17.60
N ALA A 288 12.06 -24.27 16.43
CA ALA A 288 13.47 -23.91 16.25
C ALA A 288 13.70 -22.43 16.58
N HIS A 289 13.54 -22.07 17.84
CA HIS A 289 13.59 -20.65 18.30
C HIS A 289 14.89 -19.92 17.94
N PHE A 290 16.03 -20.61 17.90
CA PHE A 290 17.29 -19.98 17.50
C PHE A 290 17.29 -19.61 16.02
N GLU A 291 16.83 -20.52 15.15
CA GLU A 291 16.72 -20.27 13.70
C GLU A 291 15.70 -19.18 13.39
N GLU A 292 14.56 -19.23 14.07
CA GLU A 292 13.50 -18.22 13.96
C GLU A 292 14.06 -16.80 14.25
N ARG A 293 14.73 -16.63 15.39
CA ARG A 293 15.33 -15.35 15.81
C ARG A 293 16.39 -14.87 14.82
N LYS A 294 17.25 -15.77 14.38
CA LYS A 294 18.29 -15.47 13.39
C LYS A 294 17.65 -15.00 12.09
N MET A 295 16.67 -15.73 11.56
CA MET A 295 15.97 -15.37 10.32
C MET A 295 15.25 -14.02 10.43
N PHE A 296 14.59 -13.76 11.56
CA PHE A 296 13.91 -12.49 11.78
C PHE A 296 14.91 -11.33 11.84
N ARG A 297 16.03 -11.51 12.54
CA ARG A 297 17.11 -10.52 12.56
C ARG A 297 17.70 -10.28 11.17
N ASP A 298 18.04 -11.33 10.43
CA ASP A 298 18.56 -11.22 9.07
C ASP A 298 17.58 -10.45 8.17
N THR A 299 16.27 -10.69 8.32
CA THR A 299 15.21 -9.96 7.62
C THR A 299 15.21 -8.47 7.97
N ILE A 300 15.39 -8.10 9.24
CA ILE A 300 15.50 -6.70 9.70
C ILE A 300 16.76 -6.06 9.12
N GLU A 301 17.91 -6.75 9.20
CA GLU A 301 19.20 -6.25 8.70
C GLU A 301 19.13 -5.94 7.20
N ILE A 302 18.64 -6.90 6.39
CA ILE A 302 18.49 -6.73 4.93
C ILE A 302 17.56 -5.57 4.60
N SER A 303 16.38 -5.52 5.23
CA SER A 303 15.44 -4.45 4.99
C SER A 303 16.00 -3.09 5.38
N THR A 304 16.75 -3.01 6.50
CA THR A 304 17.38 -1.77 6.94
C THR A 304 18.44 -1.28 5.95
N VAL A 305 19.24 -2.20 5.39
CA VAL A 305 20.23 -1.87 4.35
C VAL A 305 19.56 -1.30 3.09
N LEU A 306 18.41 -1.85 2.71
CA LEU A 306 17.68 -1.38 1.52
C LEU A 306 16.96 -0.05 1.79
N VAL A 307 16.37 0.12 2.96
CA VAL A 307 15.54 1.28 3.30
C VAL A 307 16.39 2.50 3.68
N ALA A 308 17.49 2.32 4.42
CA ALA A 308 18.25 3.44 4.98
C ALA A 308 18.78 4.43 3.93
N PRO A 309 19.43 4.02 2.82
CA PRO A 309 19.87 4.96 1.78
C PRO A 309 18.68 5.65 1.11
N VAL A 310 17.55 4.96 0.92
CA VAL A 310 16.35 5.54 0.32
C VAL A 310 15.76 6.64 1.21
N VAL A 311 15.78 6.46 2.53
CA VAL A 311 15.39 7.54 3.48
C VAL A 311 16.26 8.77 3.25
N VAL A 312 17.59 8.60 3.17
CA VAL A 312 18.53 9.72 2.91
C VAL A 312 18.18 10.43 1.60
N PHE A 313 17.93 9.68 0.53
CA PHE A 313 17.59 10.27 -0.78
C PHE A 313 16.24 11.00 -0.71
N CYS A 314 15.23 10.41 -0.07
CA CYS A 314 13.92 11.04 0.09
C CYS A 314 14.00 12.34 0.92
N LEU A 315 14.89 12.43 1.92
CA LEU A 315 15.04 13.62 2.76
C LEU A 315 15.85 14.74 2.06
N LEU A 316 16.89 14.39 1.29
CA LEU A 316 17.77 15.37 0.66
C LEU A 316 17.26 15.82 -0.71
N LEU A 317 16.53 14.95 -1.41
CA LEU A 317 16.10 15.17 -2.79
C LEU A 317 14.59 15.22 -2.94
N ASP A 318 13.87 15.48 -1.83
CA ASP A 318 12.40 15.49 -1.74
C ASP A 318 11.78 16.30 -2.88
N ARG A 319 12.21 17.55 -3.07
CA ARG A 319 11.72 18.44 -4.12
C ARG A 319 12.00 17.92 -5.54
N ASN A 320 13.18 17.35 -5.78
CA ASN A 320 13.55 16.81 -7.08
C ASN A 320 12.78 15.53 -7.41
N ILE A 321 12.56 14.67 -6.41
CA ILE A 321 11.75 13.45 -6.52
C ILE A 321 10.30 13.82 -6.86
N ILE A 322 9.70 14.72 -6.09
CA ILE A 322 8.32 15.15 -6.29
C ILE A 322 8.15 15.83 -7.64
N ARG A 323 9.09 16.70 -8.01
CA ARG A 323 9.13 17.33 -9.32
C ARG A 323 9.17 16.30 -10.45
N LEU A 324 10.03 15.28 -10.34
CA LEU A 324 10.14 14.24 -11.36
C LEU A 324 8.82 13.47 -11.52
N ILE A 325 8.17 13.13 -10.41
CA ILE A 325 6.98 12.27 -10.43
C ILE A 325 5.73 13.06 -10.82
N PHE A 326 5.53 14.27 -10.28
CA PHE A 326 4.24 14.96 -10.34
C PHE A 326 4.22 16.29 -11.09
N GLU A 327 5.34 17.07 -11.15
CA GLU A 327 5.35 18.43 -11.70
C GLU A 327 5.17 18.43 -13.22
N ARG A 328 3.90 18.34 -13.62
CA ARG A 328 3.46 18.42 -15.02
C ARG A 328 1.99 18.88 -15.12
N GLY A 329 1.65 19.54 -16.22
CA GLY A 329 0.28 20.05 -16.45
C GLY A 329 -0.13 21.07 -15.39
N ASN A 330 -1.22 20.80 -14.68
CA ASN A 330 -1.76 21.69 -13.63
C ASN A 330 -1.06 21.51 -12.26
N PHE A 331 -0.10 20.59 -12.14
CA PHE A 331 0.70 20.47 -10.93
C PHE A 331 1.86 21.45 -10.96
N THR A 332 1.66 22.60 -10.31
CA THR A 332 2.55 23.76 -10.34
C THR A 332 3.78 23.59 -9.42
N PRO A 333 4.83 24.45 -9.56
CA PRO A 333 5.95 24.50 -8.61
C PRO A 333 5.55 24.76 -7.15
N ASP A 334 4.46 25.53 -6.93
CA ASP A 334 3.90 25.75 -5.59
C ASP A 334 3.29 24.47 -5.02
N ALA A 335 2.59 23.68 -5.87
CA ALA A 335 2.12 22.36 -5.52
C ALA A 335 3.30 21.42 -5.18
N THR A 336 4.39 21.49 -5.94
CA THR A 336 5.64 20.76 -5.65
C THR A 336 6.17 21.14 -4.27
N ALA A 337 6.18 22.42 -3.90
CA ALA A 337 6.68 22.87 -2.60
C ALA A 337 5.83 22.32 -1.42
N LEU A 338 4.49 22.39 -1.54
CA LEU A 338 3.59 21.84 -0.52
C LEU A 338 3.76 20.32 -0.40
N MET A 339 3.79 19.62 -1.52
CA MET A 339 3.90 18.17 -1.53
C MET A 339 5.28 17.70 -1.04
N SER A 340 6.38 18.40 -1.40
CA SER A 340 7.72 18.08 -0.90
C SER A 340 7.80 18.20 0.61
N LEU A 341 7.17 19.22 1.19
CA LEU A 341 7.07 19.38 2.63
C LEU A 341 6.39 18.17 3.29
N VAL A 342 5.25 17.75 2.78
CA VAL A 342 4.51 16.58 3.28
C VAL A 342 5.32 15.30 3.10
N PHE A 343 5.93 15.13 1.92
CA PHE A 343 6.75 13.97 1.58
C PHE A 343 7.99 13.86 2.48
N PHE A 344 8.66 14.98 2.80
CA PHE A 344 9.78 15.01 3.73
C PHE A 344 9.41 14.41 5.09
N TYR A 345 8.30 14.85 5.68
CA TYR A 345 7.88 14.33 6.99
C TYR A 345 7.43 12.87 6.94
N TYR A 346 6.76 12.41 5.87
CA TYR A 346 6.48 11.00 5.68
C TYR A 346 7.75 10.16 5.50
N SER A 347 8.77 10.71 4.84
CA SER A 347 10.05 10.02 4.61
C SER A 347 10.82 9.73 5.90
N LEU A 348 10.71 10.59 6.93
CA LEU A 348 11.22 10.30 8.26
C LEU A 348 10.59 9.05 8.88
N GLY A 349 9.35 8.77 8.54
CA GLY A 349 8.59 7.60 9.00
C GLY A 349 8.90 6.31 8.24
N LEU A 350 9.63 6.34 7.12
CA LEU A 350 9.80 5.17 6.25
C LEU A 350 10.51 4.00 6.95
N LEU A 351 11.55 4.26 7.73
CA LEU A 351 12.28 3.21 8.45
C LEU A 351 11.44 2.56 9.57
N PRO A 352 10.84 3.34 10.51
CA PRO A 352 9.96 2.72 11.52
C PRO A 352 8.71 2.07 10.90
N TYR A 353 8.17 2.58 9.78
CA TYR A 353 7.10 1.93 9.04
C TYR A 353 7.52 0.56 8.50
N ALA A 354 8.71 0.48 7.89
CA ALA A 354 9.30 -0.78 7.45
C ALA A 354 9.46 -1.77 8.60
N MET A 355 9.93 -1.32 9.78
CA MET A 355 10.09 -2.16 10.97
C MET A 355 8.75 -2.73 11.47
N VAL A 356 7.71 -1.89 11.58
CA VAL A 356 6.36 -2.35 11.96
C VAL A 356 5.83 -3.36 10.94
N ARG A 357 6.10 -3.14 9.66
CA ARG A 357 5.70 -4.07 8.59
C ARG A 357 6.35 -5.45 8.75
N LEU A 358 7.66 -5.50 9.02
CA LEU A 358 8.39 -6.76 9.26
C LEU A 358 7.90 -7.47 10.52
N LEU A 359 7.64 -6.72 11.60
CA LEU A 359 7.07 -7.27 12.82
C LEU A 359 5.70 -7.90 12.56
N THR A 360 4.89 -7.29 11.69
CA THR A 360 3.60 -7.85 11.28
C THR A 360 3.76 -9.20 10.56
N PHE A 361 4.72 -9.33 9.63
CA PHE A 361 5.02 -10.62 8.98
C PHE A 361 5.47 -11.67 9.99
N HIS A 362 6.29 -11.29 10.97
CA HIS A 362 6.74 -12.21 12.02
C HIS A 362 5.59 -12.67 12.93
N LEU A 363 4.70 -11.76 13.32
CA LEU A 363 3.48 -12.11 14.06
C LEU A 363 2.59 -13.08 13.28
N PHE A 364 2.48 -12.91 11.96
CA PHE A 364 1.74 -13.84 11.10
C PHE A 364 2.41 -15.21 11.04
N ALA A 365 3.75 -15.27 10.94
CA ALA A 365 4.51 -16.53 10.98
C ALA A 365 4.27 -17.31 12.29
N ARG A 366 4.20 -16.60 13.42
CA ARG A 366 3.92 -17.14 14.76
C ARG A 366 2.43 -17.41 15.04
N GLN A 367 1.55 -16.98 14.12
CA GLN A 367 0.10 -17.04 14.31
C GLN A 367 -0.38 -16.27 15.57
N GLU A 368 0.37 -15.28 16.03
CA GLU A 368 0.06 -14.44 17.18
C GLU A 368 -0.96 -13.35 16.81
N THR A 369 -2.16 -13.76 16.44
CA THR A 369 -3.27 -12.90 16.01
C THR A 369 -3.64 -11.83 17.03
N GLN A 370 -3.64 -12.17 18.33
CA GLN A 370 -4.00 -11.24 19.39
C GLN A 370 -2.95 -10.13 19.53
N ALA A 371 -1.66 -10.47 19.46
CA ALA A 371 -0.57 -9.49 19.50
C ALA A 371 -0.61 -8.55 18.28
N PHE A 372 -0.93 -9.07 17.09
CA PHE A 372 -1.14 -8.26 15.89
C PHE A 372 -2.28 -7.26 16.05
N VAL A 373 -3.44 -7.69 16.57
CA VAL A 373 -4.59 -6.78 16.79
C VAL A 373 -4.26 -5.72 17.84
N GLN A 374 -3.59 -6.10 18.94
CA GLN A 374 -3.17 -5.14 19.98
C GLN A 374 -2.17 -4.10 19.45
N LEU A 375 -1.18 -4.54 18.65
CA LEU A 375 -0.22 -3.64 18.01
C LEU A 375 -0.91 -2.69 17.04
N SER A 376 -1.87 -3.18 16.25
CA SER A 376 -2.64 -2.37 15.30
C SER A 376 -3.52 -1.35 16.03
N LEU A 377 -4.23 -1.74 17.08
CA LEU A 377 -5.03 -0.83 17.90
C LEU A 377 -4.19 0.27 18.55
N LEU A 378 -3.01 -0.10 19.08
CA LEU A 378 -2.07 0.84 19.66
C LEU A 378 -1.58 1.84 18.60
N LEU A 379 -1.05 1.33 17.48
CA LEU A 379 -0.51 2.16 16.41
C LEU A 379 -1.56 3.14 15.89
N TYR A 380 -2.73 2.63 15.52
CA TYR A 380 -3.77 3.45 14.89
C TYR A 380 -4.45 4.41 15.87
N GLY A 381 -4.63 3.98 17.13
CA GLY A 381 -5.12 4.86 18.19
C GLY A 381 -4.16 6.01 18.48
N LEU A 382 -2.85 5.72 18.55
CA LEU A 382 -1.81 6.74 18.70
C LEU A 382 -1.73 7.66 17.47
N THR A 383 -1.89 7.13 16.25
CA THR A 383 -1.89 7.96 15.04
C THR A 383 -3.00 8.99 15.11
N ILE A 384 -4.23 8.59 15.39
CA ILE A 384 -5.36 9.51 15.53
C ILE A 384 -5.10 10.53 16.66
N ALA A 385 -4.60 10.09 17.81
CA ALA A 385 -4.34 10.99 18.94
C ALA A 385 -3.27 12.04 18.60
N PHE A 386 -2.16 11.63 17.94
CA PHE A 386 -1.11 12.54 17.53
C PHE A 386 -1.52 13.45 16.36
N ASP A 387 -2.35 12.98 15.42
CA ASP A 387 -2.89 13.81 14.34
C ASP A 387 -3.75 14.95 14.93
N LEU A 388 -4.65 14.61 15.84
CA LEU A 388 -5.47 15.61 16.55
C LEU A 388 -4.62 16.58 17.36
N PHE A 389 -3.57 16.09 18.01
CA PHE A 389 -2.65 16.93 18.77
C PHE A 389 -1.85 17.87 17.86
N TYR A 390 -1.17 17.35 16.82
CA TYR A 390 -0.30 18.15 15.97
C TYR A 390 -1.07 19.13 15.10
N VAL A 391 -2.22 18.74 14.58
CA VAL A 391 -3.01 19.62 13.72
C VAL A 391 -3.91 20.53 14.57
N GLY A 392 -4.64 19.96 15.55
CA GLY A 392 -5.66 20.69 16.29
C GLY A 392 -5.10 21.56 17.42
N VAL A 393 -4.08 21.06 18.16
CA VAL A 393 -3.52 21.77 19.32
C VAL A 393 -2.24 22.52 18.98
N ALA A 394 -1.29 21.84 18.31
CA ALA A 394 0.01 22.42 17.99
C ALA A 394 0.00 23.31 16.73
N GLY A 395 -1.04 23.25 15.91
CA GLY A 395 -1.20 24.10 14.75
C GLY A 395 -0.20 23.82 13.59
N PHE A 396 0.32 22.60 13.50
CA PHE A 396 1.35 22.25 12.48
C PHE A 396 0.80 22.15 11.05
N GLY A 397 -0.51 22.27 10.85
CA GLY A 397 -1.14 22.21 9.53
C GLY A 397 -0.83 20.92 8.78
N ALA A 398 -0.46 21.02 7.50
CA ALA A 398 -0.18 19.87 6.64
C ALA A 398 0.91 18.92 7.17
N ARG A 399 1.86 19.41 7.99
CA ARG A 399 2.95 18.60 8.57
C ARG A 399 2.45 17.71 9.71
N GLY A 400 1.35 18.08 10.35
CA GLY A 400 0.85 17.42 11.56
C GLY A 400 0.51 15.95 11.34
N ILE A 401 -0.15 15.60 10.23
CA ILE A 401 -0.57 14.24 9.91
C ILE A 401 0.66 13.31 9.67
N PRO A 402 1.64 13.65 8.82
CA PRO A 402 2.85 12.83 8.71
C PRO A 402 3.65 12.70 10.01
N LEU A 403 3.68 13.76 10.85
CA LEU A 403 4.32 13.71 12.17
C LEU A 403 3.54 12.82 13.14
N GLY A 404 2.21 12.81 13.07
CA GLY A 404 1.38 11.92 13.85
C GLY A 404 1.67 10.46 13.55
N LEU A 405 1.75 10.10 12.26
CA LEU A 405 2.15 8.76 11.84
C LEU A 405 3.58 8.43 12.30
N LEU A 406 4.57 9.33 12.11
CA LEU A 406 5.95 9.12 12.54
C LEU A 406 6.04 8.82 14.04
N THR A 407 5.43 9.67 14.87
CA THR A 407 5.50 9.52 16.32
C THR A 407 4.77 8.28 16.81
N SER A 408 3.64 7.94 16.22
CA SER A 408 2.91 6.71 16.54
C SER A 408 3.71 5.45 16.17
N LEU A 409 4.40 5.44 15.03
CA LEU A 409 5.29 4.36 14.61
C LEU A 409 6.46 4.19 15.58
N LEU A 410 7.13 5.30 15.97
CA LEU A 410 8.25 5.27 16.91
C LEU A 410 7.81 4.75 18.28
N VAL A 411 6.71 5.28 18.82
CA VAL A 411 6.16 4.82 20.11
C VAL A 411 5.76 3.35 20.03
N SER A 412 5.13 2.91 18.94
CA SER A 412 4.74 1.52 18.75
C SER A 412 5.95 0.58 18.67
N CYS A 413 7.03 0.98 17.97
CA CYS A 413 8.28 0.20 17.93
C CYS A 413 8.91 0.09 19.34
N VAL A 414 8.98 1.19 20.08
CA VAL A 414 9.52 1.22 21.45
C VAL A 414 8.70 0.32 22.38
N LEU A 415 7.38 0.43 22.35
CA LEU A 415 6.50 -0.40 23.18
C LEU A 415 6.54 -1.87 22.77
N ALA A 416 6.61 -2.18 21.48
CA ALA A 416 6.79 -3.55 21.00
C ALA A 416 8.10 -4.16 21.51
N PHE A 417 9.19 -3.37 21.53
CA PHE A 417 10.47 -3.79 22.10
C PHE A 417 10.37 -4.04 23.60
N TYR A 418 9.82 -3.08 24.38
CA TYR A 418 9.70 -3.24 25.82
C TYR A 418 8.81 -4.41 26.25
N ARG A 419 7.70 -4.62 25.52
CA ARG A 419 6.79 -5.75 25.74
C ARG A 419 7.30 -7.07 25.18
N ASN A 420 8.45 -7.05 24.53
CA ASN A 420 9.05 -8.20 23.84
C ASN A 420 8.06 -8.88 22.86
N VAL A 421 7.31 -8.08 22.12
CA VAL A 421 6.34 -8.60 21.15
C VAL A 421 7.08 -9.48 20.13
N ALA A 422 6.61 -10.70 19.95
CA ALA A 422 7.19 -11.69 19.03
C ALA A 422 8.70 -11.95 19.25
N GLY A 423 9.23 -11.79 20.45
CA GLY A 423 10.65 -11.99 20.73
C GLY A 423 11.56 -10.88 20.17
N LEU A 424 11.00 -9.69 19.90
CA LEU A 424 11.71 -8.57 19.29
C LEU A 424 12.95 -8.16 20.10
N ARG A 425 12.86 -8.13 21.44
CA ARG A 425 13.98 -7.77 22.31
C ARG A 425 15.16 -8.73 22.20
N GLU A 426 14.87 -10.00 21.96
CA GLU A 426 15.89 -11.03 21.83
C GLU A 426 16.50 -11.05 20.42
N ALA A 427 15.75 -10.63 19.39
CA ALA A 427 16.25 -10.46 18.04
C ALA A 427 17.13 -9.19 17.92
N LEU A 428 16.84 -8.14 18.71
CA LEU A 428 17.57 -6.86 18.76
C LEU A 428 18.68 -6.93 19.83
N ASP A 429 19.67 -7.77 19.62
CA ASP A 429 20.83 -7.95 20.52
C ASP A 429 21.91 -6.86 20.30
N ARG A 430 23.02 -6.98 21.06
CA ARG A 430 24.15 -6.03 20.97
C ARG A 430 24.79 -6.03 19.57
N THR A 431 24.71 -7.13 18.83
CA THR A 431 25.28 -7.22 17.48
C THR A 431 24.49 -6.36 16.49
N LEU A 432 23.17 -6.30 16.64
CA LEU A 432 22.33 -5.40 15.85
C LEU A 432 22.59 -3.91 16.20
N GLY A 433 22.92 -3.61 17.46
CA GLY A 433 23.33 -2.25 17.85
C GLY A 433 24.60 -1.80 17.11
N VAL A 434 25.60 -2.68 17.00
CA VAL A 434 26.80 -2.41 16.19
C VAL A 434 26.46 -2.31 14.71
N PHE A 435 25.61 -3.18 14.19
CA PHE A 435 25.14 -3.10 12.81
C PHE A 435 24.43 -1.77 12.54
N THR A 436 23.50 -1.37 13.40
CA THR A 436 22.76 -0.09 13.27
C THR A 436 23.72 1.10 13.27
N SER A 437 24.77 1.10 14.11
CA SER A 437 25.77 2.17 14.11
C SER A 437 26.55 2.26 12.79
N LYS A 438 26.84 1.12 12.17
CA LYS A 438 27.49 1.07 10.85
C LYS A 438 26.56 1.58 9.74
N ILE A 439 25.27 1.22 9.80
CA ILE A 439 24.25 1.75 8.88
C ILE A 439 24.11 3.27 9.02
N LEU A 440 24.06 3.78 10.25
CA LEU A 440 24.00 5.24 10.49
C LEU A 440 25.24 5.95 9.94
N ALA A 441 26.44 5.40 10.14
CA ALA A 441 27.66 5.93 9.57
C ALA A 441 27.61 5.92 8.02
N GLY A 442 27.24 4.77 7.41
CA GLY A 442 27.07 4.66 5.97
C GLY A 442 26.06 5.66 5.40
N SER A 443 24.91 5.82 6.09
CA SER A 443 23.88 6.79 5.73
C SER A 443 24.38 8.23 5.85
N GLY A 444 25.18 8.54 6.88
CA GLY A 444 25.80 9.86 7.06
C GLY A 444 26.79 10.19 5.94
N PHE A 445 27.66 9.25 5.56
CA PHE A 445 28.59 9.43 4.44
C PHE A 445 27.85 9.54 3.09
N ALA A 446 26.81 8.73 2.88
CA ALA A 446 25.96 8.85 1.71
C ALA A 446 25.27 10.22 1.65
N ALA A 447 24.74 10.70 2.78
CA ALA A 447 24.12 12.02 2.87
C ALA A 447 25.11 13.15 2.53
N LEU A 448 26.35 13.08 3.06
CA LEU A 448 27.40 14.06 2.76
C LEU A 448 27.79 14.03 1.27
N SER A 449 27.89 12.83 0.68
CA SER A 449 28.19 12.68 -0.75
C SER A 449 27.08 13.27 -1.62
N VAL A 450 25.83 12.92 -1.33
CA VAL A 450 24.67 13.45 -2.07
C VAL A 450 24.55 14.96 -1.90
N TRP A 451 24.68 15.46 -0.66
CA TRP A 451 24.63 16.90 -0.39
C TRP A 451 25.76 17.66 -1.09
N GLY A 452 27.00 17.14 -1.05
CA GLY A 452 28.13 17.73 -1.73
C GLY A 452 27.89 17.85 -3.24
N LEU A 453 27.45 16.78 -3.88
CA LEU A 453 27.10 16.79 -5.30
C LEU A 453 25.88 17.68 -5.60
N TYR A 454 24.88 17.71 -4.73
CA TYR A 454 23.71 18.56 -4.83
C TYR A 454 24.07 20.06 -4.86
N VAL A 455 25.06 20.48 -4.07
CA VAL A 455 25.54 21.86 -4.04
C VAL A 455 26.39 22.20 -5.28
N TRP A 456 27.13 21.22 -5.79
CA TRP A 456 28.06 21.44 -6.94
C TRP A 456 27.39 21.38 -8.30
N ILE A 457 26.33 20.56 -8.44
CA ILE A 457 25.68 20.34 -9.73
C ILE A 457 24.32 21.03 -9.69
N GLU A 458 24.10 22.03 -10.50
CA GLU A 458 22.78 22.67 -10.62
C GLU A 458 21.73 21.69 -11.11
N ALA A 459 20.57 21.68 -10.46
CA ALA A 459 19.47 20.82 -10.82
C ALA A 459 18.90 21.23 -12.21
N PRO A 460 18.86 20.33 -13.19
CA PRO A 460 18.34 20.62 -14.52
C PRO A 460 16.85 21.00 -14.49
N ARG A 461 16.44 21.89 -15.38
CA ARG A 461 15.04 22.32 -15.49
C ARG A 461 14.18 21.31 -16.26
N THR A 462 14.76 20.49 -17.12
CA THR A 462 14.03 19.50 -17.92
C THR A 462 13.73 18.24 -17.11
N THR A 463 12.61 17.58 -17.39
CA THR A 463 12.21 16.33 -16.71
C THR A 463 13.25 15.22 -16.90
N PHE A 464 13.76 15.05 -18.13
CA PHE A 464 14.80 14.06 -18.42
C PHE A 464 16.12 14.40 -17.72
N GLY A 465 16.54 15.69 -17.74
CA GLY A 465 17.72 16.12 -17.00
C GLY A 465 17.61 15.88 -15.50
N ASN A 466 16.45 16.17 -14.91
CA ASN A 466 16.20 15.89 -13.48
C ASN A 466 16.21 14.38 -13.19
N PHE A 467 15.74 13.55 -14.09
CA PHE A 467 15.84 12.08 -13.95
C PHE A 467 17.30 11.62 -13.92
N VAL A 468 18.12 12.06 -14.90
CA VAL A 468 19.56 11.73 -14.95
C VAL A 468 20.28 12.26 -13.72
N TYR A 469 19.97 13.48 -13.31
CA TYR A 469 20.51 14.10 -12.10
C TYR A 469 20.23 13.25 -10.84
N LEU A 470 19.00 12.82 -10.65
CA LEU A 470 18.63 11.93 -9.54
C LEU A 470 19.36 10.58 -9.64
N CYS A 471 19.48 9.99 -10.83
CA CYS A 471 20.21 8.74 -11.01
C CYS A 471 21.69 8.89 -10.60
N VAL A 472 22.33 10.00 -10.95
CA VAL A 472 23.74 10.27 -10.58
C VAL A 472 23.87 10.44 -9.07
N LEU A 473 23.03 11.27 -8.44
CA LEU A 473 23.09 11.53 -7.01
C LEU A 473 22.78 10.28 -6.18
N CYS A 474 21.72 9.57 -6.52
CA CYS A 474 21.35 8.33 -5.83
C CYS A 474 22.38 7.21 -6.08
N GLY A 475 22.94 7.12 -7.30
CA GLY A 475 24.00 6.16 -7.64
C GLY A 475 25.26 6.42 -6.84
N ALA A 476 25.73 7.68 -6.78
CA ALA A 476 26.91 8.08 -6.00
C ALA A 476 26.68 7.82 -4.48
N GLY A 477 25.53 8.25 -3.95
CA GLY A 477 25.17 8.01 -2.55
C GLY A 477 25.11 6.52 -2.22
N SER A 478 24.51 5.70 -3.09
CA SER A 478 24.45 4.24 -2.90
C SER A 478 25.84 3.59 -2.94
N ALA A 479 26.71 4.04 -3.87
CA ALA A 479 28.08 3.53 -3.97
C ALA A 479 28.88 3.84 -2.68
N VAL A 480 28.78 5.07 -2.16
CA VAL A 480 29.41 5.47 -0.89
C VAL A 480 28.84 4.67 0.27
N PHE A 481 27.52 4.53 0.36
CA PHE A 481 26.85 3.74 1.41
C PHE A 481 27.36 2.29 1.43
N LEU A 482 27.32 1.62 0.29
CA LEU A 482 27.78 0.23 0.15
C LEU A 482 29.28 0.10 0.41
N GLY A 483 30.09 1.08 -0.03
CA GLY A 483 31.53 1.14 0.23
C GLY A 483 31.86 1.20 1.73
N VAL A 484 31.14 2.03 2.50
CA VAL A 484 31.28 2.12 3.97
C VAL A 484 30.86 0.82 4.64
N LEU A 485 29.76 0.19 4.20
CA LEU A 485 29.30 -1.07 4.75
C LEU A 485 30.30 -2.21 4.47
N ALA A 486 30.86 -2.27 3.29
CA ALA A 486 31.91 -3.23 2.92
C ALA A 486 33.18 -3.01 3.76
N ALA A 487 33.66 -1.78 3.87
CA ALA A 487 34.84 -1.42 4.66
C ALA A 487 34.67 -1.73 6.15
N SER A 488 33.47 -1.50 6.70
CA SER A 488 33.12 -1.78 8.10
C SER A 488 32.80 -3.25 8.36
N ARG A 489 32.85 -4.11 7.35
CA ARG A 489 32.43 -5.52 7.39
C ARG A 489 31.02 -5.67 8.01
N ALA A 490 30.12 -4.77 7.67
CA ALA A 490 28.73 -4.83 8.12
C ALA A 490 27.94 -5.92 7.38
N ILE A 491 28.31 -6.16 6.13
CA ILE A 491 27.69 -7.15 5.25
C ILE A 491 28.81 -7.93 4.58
N SER A 492 28.76 -9.26 4.63
CA SER A 492 29.56 -10.06 3.73
C SER A 492 28.83 -10.19 2.39
N VAL A 493 29.54 -10.00 1.28
CA VAL A 493 28.98 -10.19 -0.07
C VAL A 493 28.38 -11.60 -0.22
N ALA A 494 28.93 -12.59 0.52
CA ALA A 494 28.40 -13.94 0.58
C ALA A 494 26.98 -14.00 1.16
N GLN A 495 26.66 -13.22 2.20
CA GLN A 495 25.31 -13.17 2.78
C GLN A 495 24.27 -12.59 1.82
N LEU A 496 24.63 -11.58 1.04
CA LEU A 496 23.73 -11.03 0.01
C LEU A 496 23.48 -12.04 -1.11
N LEU A 497 24.51 -12.78 -1.52
CA LEU A 497 24.39 -13.82 -2.55
C LEU A 497 23.58 -15.03 -2.06
N GLU A 498 23.77 -15.47 -0.80
CA GLU A 498 22.95 -16.54 -0.22
C GLU A 498 21.48 -16.21 -0.12
N VAL A 499 21.14 -14.96 0.22
CA VAL A 499 19.74 -14.50 0.27
C VAL A 499 19.13 -14.47 -1.12
N TRP A 500 19.91 -14.03 -2.12
CA TRP A 500 19.46 -14.00 -3.52
C TRP A 500 19.25 -15.41 -4.08
N GLN A 501 20.15 -16.35 -3.80
CA GLN A 501 20.04 -17.76 -4.19
C GLN A 501 18.84 -18.45 -3.52
N ARG A 502 18.60 -18.19 -2.24
CA ARG A 502 17.42 -18.74 -1.52
C ARG A 502 16.10 -18.15 -2.02
N ALA A 503 16.11 -16.93 -2.57
CA ALA A 503 14.95 -16.31 -3.20
C ALA A 503 14.69 -16.88 -4.61
N GLU A 504 15.70 -17.45 -5.29
CA GLU A 504 15.55 -18.15 -6.57
C GLU A 504 15.05 -19.60 -6.40
N GLU A 505 15.37 -20.23 -5.25
CA GLU A 505 14.97 -21.61 -4.94
C GLU A 505 13.55 -21.70 -4.31
N ALA A 506 12.97 -20.57 -3.88
CA ALA A 506 11.63 -20.50 -3.29
C ALA A 506 10.57 -20.02 -4.33
#